data_31b6dcd8bf0471ff99fe01ad4c7af8c3
#
_entry.id   31b6dcd8bf0471ff99fe01ad4c7af8c3
#
_cell.length_a   1.000
_cell.length_b   1.000
_cell.length_c   1.000
_cell.angle_alpha   90.00
_cell.angle_beta   90.00
_cell.angle_gamma   90.00
#
_symmetry.space_group_name_H-M   'P 1'
#
loop_
_entity.id
_entity.type
_entity.pdbx_description
1 polymer ?
#
loop_
_entity_poly.entity_id
_entity_poly.type
_entity_poly.pdbx_seq_one_letter_code
_entity_poly.pdbx_strand_id
1 'polypeptide(L)'
;MQHTRHNNARKLFSEIDLNPQNYLIIHYSCESFYDIKDGHTPRITSIAVYAYATAQTDSFSIHKVAEKSHIQISDIELHYDELEKKMLDEFFAYAKEHSNFFWIHWNMRDINYGFKAIEHRYSVLGGIPYNIPDEKKIDLARQLINCYGVGYAGHPRMEKLLEQNDIKAKDYLNGSQEAAAFANKEYVKLHM
;
A
#
# COMPACT_ATOMS: atom_id res chain seq x y z
N MET A 1 -27.98 -0.07 -14.17
CA MET A 1 -26.79 0.34 -13.38
C MET A 1 -25.86 -0.82 -13.00
N GLN A 2 -26.35 -1.92 -12.40
CA GLN A 2 -25.50 -3.05 -11.97
C GLN A 2 -24.82 -3.77 -13.14
N HIS A 3 -25.56 -4.02 -14.23
CA HIS A 3 -25.02 -4.66 -15.44
C HIS A 3 -23.88 -3.85 -16.10
N THR A 4 -24.01 -2.51 -16.12
CA THR A 4 -22.98 -1.63 -16.66
C THR A 4 -21.68 -1.70 -15.83
N ARG A 5 -21.80 -1.72 -14.48
CA ARG A 5 -20.64 -1.84 -13.57
C ARG A 5 -19.92 -3.18 -13.77
N HIS A 6 -20.69 -4.26 -13.89
CA HIS A 6 -20.15 -5.60 -14.15
C HIS A 6 -19.35 -5.63 -15.46
N ASN A 7 -19.93 -5.14 -16.56
CA ASN A 7 -19.27 -5.12 -17.86
C ASN A 7 -17.99 -4.27 -17.86
N ASN A 8 -18.03 -3.11 -17.18
CA ASN A 8 -16.86 -2.24 -17.06
C ASN A 8 -15.73 -2.91 -16.25
N ALA A 9 -16.07 -3.58 -15.16
CA ALA A 9 -15.08 -4.30 -14.35
C ALA A 9 -14.44 -5.46 -15.14
N ARG A 10 -15.23 -6.23 -15.88
CA ARG A 10 -14.71 -7.30 -16.73
C ARG A 10 -13.80 -6.78 -17.84
N LYS A 11 -14.21 -5.66 -18.48
CA LYS A 11 -13.39 -5.00 -19.49
C LYS A 11 -12.05 -4.54 -18.90
N LEU A 12 -12.08 -3.93 -17.71
CA LEU A 12 -10.87 -3.50 -17.01
C LEU A 12 -9.94 -4.69 -16.73
N PHE A 13 -10.45 -5.81 -16.21
CA PHE A 13 -9.62 -6.99 -15.96
C PHE A 13 -8.99 -7.54 -17.24
N SER A 14 -9.76 -7.61 -18.33
CA SER A 14 -9.20 -8.01 -19.63
C SER A 14 -8.12 -7.04 -20.13
N GLU A 15 -8.28 -5.74 -19.86
CA GLU A 15 -7.28 -4.73 -20.25
C GLU A 15 -6.00 -4.84 -19.43
N ILE A 16 -6.10 -5.14 -18.14
CA ILE A 16 -4.94 -5.40 -17.26
C ILE A 16 -4.16 -6.61 -17.80
N ASP A 17 -4.85 -7.70 -18.13
CA ASP A 17 -4.22 -8.91 -18.65
C ASP A 17 -3.54 -8.73 -20.02
N LEU A 18 -4.13 -7.89 -20.88
CA LEU A 18 -3.59 -7.61 -22.22
C LEU A 18 -2.42 -6.62 -22.18
N ASN A 19 -2.35 -5.74 -21.18
CA ASN A 19 -1.37 -4.66 -21.10
C ASN A 19 -0.68 -4.62 -19.71
N PRO A 20 -0.13 -5.74 -19.20
CA PRO A 20 0.42 -5.82 -17.84
C PRO A 20 1.53 -4.80 -17.58
N GLN A 21 2.25 -4.36 -18.63
CA GLN A 21 3.32 -3.37 -18.54
C GLN A 21 2.86 -1.97 -18.12
N ASN A 22 1.57 -1.70 -18.08
CA ASN A 22 0.99 -0.40 -17.70
C ASN A 22 0.54 -0.34 -16.24
N TYR A 23 0.72 -1.43 -15.47
CA TYR A 23 0.13 -1.57 -14.14
C TYR A 23 1.16 -1.84 -13.06
N LEU A 24 1.03 -1.10 -11.97
CA LEU A 24 1.74 -1.30 -10.71
C LEU A 24 0.72 -1.69 -9.64
N ILE A 25 1.12 -2.56 -8.71
CA ILE A 25 0.31 -2.93 -7.55
C ILE A 25 1.01 -2.38 -6.31
N ILE A 26 0.29 -1.61 -5.51
CA ILE A 26 0.83 -0.97 -4.31
C ILE A 26 0.15 -1.47 -3.05
N HIS A 27 0.96 -1.65 -2.02
CA HIS A 27 0.54 -1.82 -0.64
C HIS A 27 1.50 -1.09 0.30
N TYR A 28 1.03 -0.72 1.52
CA TYR A 28 1.88 -0.11 2.52
C TYR A 28 1.47 -0.51 3.93
N SER A 29 2.43 -0.55 4.84
CA SER A 29 2.22 -0.75 6.26
C SER A 29 2.43 0.55 7.03
N CYS A 30 1.57 0.79 8.02
CA CYS A 30 1.63 1.96 8.87
C CYS A 30 1.24 1.62 10.32
N GLU A 31 1.48 2.57 11.20
CA GLU A 31 0.98 2.57 12.56
C GLU A 31 -0.55 2.45 12.60
N SER A 32 -1.07 1.79 13.64
CA SER A 32 -2.52 1.73 13.84
C SER A 32 -3.11 3.12 14.00
N PHE A 33 -4.03 3.50 13.10
CA PHE A 33 -4.72 4.79 13.18
C PHE A 33 -5.90 4.78 14.17
N TYR A 34 -6.24 3.63 14.77
CA TYR A 34 -7.30 3.53 15.77
C TYR A 34 -6.82 3.85 17.19
N ASP A 35 -5.51 3.70 17.46
CA ASP A 35 -4.94 3.76 18.79
C ASP A 35 -4.11 5.03 19.06
N ILE A 36 -4.10 5.98 18.12
CA ILE A 36 -3.34 7.24 18.25
C ILE A 36 -3.99 8.14 19.30
N LYS A 37 -3.34 8.30 20.45
CA LYS A 37 -3.89 9.05 21.59
C LYS A 37 -3.54 10.53 21.59
N ASP A 38 -2.43 10.92 20.96
CA ASP A 38 -1.89 12.28 20.93
C ASP A 38 -2.24 13.06 19.65
N GLY A 39 -2.97 12.42 18.73
CA GLY A 39 -3.45 13.06 17.50
C GLY A 39 -2.39 13.25 16.41
N HIS A 40 -1.21 12.61 16.53
CA HIS A 40 -0.26 12.62 15.42
C HIS A 40 -0.77 11.81 14.21
N THR A 41 -0.22 12.06 13.03
CA THR A 41 -0.55 11.27 11.85
C THR A 41 0.10 9.89 11.90
N PRO A 42 -0.61 8.81 11.45
CA PRO A 42 -0.03 7.47 11.43
C PRO A 42 1.30 7.43 10.70
N ARG A 43 2.31 6.85 11.35
CA ARG A 43 3.67 6.71 10.82
C ARG A 43 3.73 5.57 9.81
N ILE A 44 4.42 5.76 8.69
CA ILE A 44 4.53 4.76 7.63
C ILE A 44 5.84 3.99 7.79
N THR A 45 5.78 2.66 7.78
CA THR A 45 6.94 1.78 7.95
C THR A 45 7.52 1.28 6.65
N SER A 46 6.65 0.96 5.70
CA SER A 46 7.07 0.44 4.39
C SER A 46 6.02 0.65 3.32
N ILE A 47 6.47 0.76 2.09
CA ILE A 47 5.65 0.78 0.89
C ILE A 47 6.26 -0.22 -0.09
N ALA A 48 5.44 -1.11 -0.65
CA ALA A 48 5.85 -2.04 -1.69
C ALA A 48 5.08 -1.74 -2.98
N VAL A 49 5.80 -1.72 -4.10
CA VAL A 49 5.23 -1.52 -5.44
C VAL A 49 5.67 -2.66 -6.33
N TYR A 50 4.72 -3.48 -6.75
CA TYR A 50 4.95 -4.64 -7.60
C TYR A 50 4.64 -4.29 -9.06
N ALA A 51 5.60 -4.46 -9.94
CA ALA A 51 5.43 -4.28 -11.38
C ALA A 51 4.78 -5.53 -11.98
N TYR A 52 3.52 -5.42 -12.44
CA TYR A 52 2.72 -6.58 -12.84
C TYR A 52 3.33 -7.36 -14.01
N ALA A 53 3.96 -6.67 -14.97
CA ALA A 53 4.56 -7.32 -16.14
C ALA A 53 5.84 -8.10 -15.85
N THR A 54 6.67 -7.63 -14.92
CA THR A 54 8.01 -8.16 -14.67
C THR A 54 8.09 -9.01 -13.40
N ALA A 55 7.05 -9.02 -12.59
CA ALA A 55 7.00 -9.65 -11.28
C ALA A 55 8.10 -9.16 -10.32
N GLN A 56 8.60 -7.93 -10.52
CA GLN A 56 9.58 -7.29 -9.66
C GLN A 56 8.89 -6.38 -8.64
N THR A 57 9.45 -6.33 -7.44
CA THR A 57 8.96 -5.45 -6.38
C THR A 57 10.02 -4.42 -6.02
N ASP A 58 9.67 -3.15 -6.20
CA ASP A 58 10.38 -2.04 -5.59
C ASP A 58 9.81 -1.79 -4.19
N SER A 59 10.68 -1.65 -3.20
CA SER A 59 10.24 -1.51 -1.82
C SER A 59 10.98 -0.40 -1.10
N PHE A 60 10.23 0.42 -0.41
CA PHE A 60 10.66 1.54 0.39
C PHE A 60 10.36 1.20 1.85
N SER A 61 11.36 1.19 2.72
CA SER A 61 11.14 0.82 4.11
C SER A 61 12.08 1.54 5.05
N ILE A 62 11.56 1.85 6.23
CA ILE A 62 12.28 2.63 7.23
C ILE A 62 13.58 1.94 7.67
N HIS A 63 13.57 0.61 7.82
CA HIS A 63 14.77 -0.12 8.23
C HIS A 63 15.86 -0.11 7.15
N LYS A 64 15.50 -0.15 5.86
CA LYS A 64 16.48 -0.02 4.76
C LYS A 64 17.09 1.37 4.71
N VAL A 65 16.30 2.40 4.96
CA VAL A 65 16.80 3.78 5.05
C VAL A 65 17.71 3.92 6.26
N ALA A 66 17.38 3.31 7.40
CA ALA A 66 18.23 3.28 8.59
C ALA A 66 19.58 2.61 8.28
N GLU A 67 19.55 1.43 7.64
CA GLU A 67 20.76 0.71 7.20
C GLU A 67 21.64 1.57 6.29
N LYS A 68 21.07 2.19 5.25
CA LYS A 68 21.79 3.14 4.35
C LYS A 68 22.35 4.34 5.10
N SER A 69 21.70 4.79 6.16
CA SER A 69 22.10 5.91 7.01
C SER A 69 23.02 5.50 8.17
N HIS A 70 23.45 4.22 8.26
CA HIS A 70 24.24 3.66 9.34
C HIS A 70 23.61 3.81 10.74
N ILE A 71 22.28 3.83 10.81
CA ILE A 71 21.49 3.86 12.05
C ILE A 71 21.08 2.44 12.40
N GLN A 72 21.35 2.03 13.66
CA GLN A 72 20.96 0.71 14.16
C GLN A 72 19.43 0.58 14.20
N ILE A 73 18.91 -0.63 13.99
CA ILE A 73 17.46 -0.91 14.03
C ILE A 73 16.88 -0.51 15.40
N SER A 74 17.62 -0.71 16.51
CA SER A 74 17.24 -0.28 17.86
C SER A 74 17.01 1.22 18.00
N ASP A 75 17.66 2.02 17.16
CA ASP A 75 17.68 3.47 17.25
C ASP A 75 16.71 4.14 16.27
N ILE A 76 16.00 3.35 15.46
CA ILE A 76 15.02 3.86 14.46
C ILE A 76 14.00 4.82 15.12
N GLU A 77 13.50 4.48 16.32
CA GLU A 77 12.53 5.33 17.03
C GLU A 77 13.05 6.74 17.35
N LEU A 78 14.35 6.87 17.61
CA LEU A 78 14.97 8.16 17.89
C LEU A 78 15.10 9.05 16.62
N HIS A 79 15.07 8.43 15.44
CA HIS A 79 15.25 9.07 14.13
C HIS A 79 14.05 8.87 13.21
N TYR A 80 12.88 8.46 13.76
CA TYR A 80 11.77 7.95 12.95
C TYR A 80 11.33 8.93 11.86
N ASP A 81 11.02 10.17 12.22
CA ASP A 81 10.51 11.17 11.28
C ASP A 81 11.53 11.52 10.17
N GLU A 82 12.83 11.55 10.51
CA GLU A 82 13.90 11.77 9.54
C GLU A 82 14.01 10.61 8.55
N LEU A 83 14.00 9.37 9.06
CA LEU A 83 14.09 8.16 8.26
C LEU A 83 12.84 7.97 7.38
N GLU A 84 11.67 8.21 7.94
CA GLU A 84 10.40 8.14 7.22
C GLU A 84 10.35 9.18 6.11
N LYS A 85 10.80 10.40 6.39
CA LYS A 85 10.88 11.44 5.36
C LYS A 85 11.76 11.01 4.20
N LYS A 86 12.97 10.48 4.45
CA LYS A 86 13.86 9.98 3.40
C LYS A 86 13.22 8.83 2.60
N MET A 87 12.55 7.90 3.28
CA MET A 87 11.81 6.82 2.63
C MET A 87 10.71 7.36 1.71
N LEU A 88 9.96 8.35 2.17
CA LEU A 88 8.89 8.98 1.38
C LEU A 88 9.45 9.87 0.25
N ASP A 89 10.62 10.50 0.42
CA ASP A 89 11.33 11.19 -0.67
C ASP A 89 11.64 10.20 -1.82
N GLU A 90 12.18 9.00 -1.50
CA GLU A 90 12.44 7.94 -2.48
C GLU A 90 11.13 7.45 -3.15
N PHE A 91 10.08 7.21 -2.37
CA PHE A 91 8.78 6.74 -2.90
C PHE A 91 8.12 7.78 -3.82
N PHE A 92 8.06 9.06 -3.44
CA PHE A 92 7.40 10.07 -4.27
C PHE A 92 8.20 10.43 -5.52
N ALA A 93 9.54 10.31 -5.49
CA ALA A 93 10.36 10.38 -6.69
C ALA A 93 10.01 9.23 -7.65
N TYR A 94 9.97 8.00 -7.16
CA TYR A 94 9.54 6.83 -7.92
C TYR A 94 8.12 7.00 -8.50
N ALA A 95 7.16 7.44 -7.69
CA ALA A 95 5.78 7.64 -8.14
C ALA A 95 5.68 8.68 -9.27
N LYS A 96 6.50 9.72 -9.22
CA LYS A 96 6.58 10.74 -10.28
C LYS A 96 7.19 10.19 -11.57
N GLU A 97 8.22 9.38 -11.49
CA GLU A 97 8.84 8.71 -12.65
C GLU A 97 7.85 7.74 -13.31
N HIS A 98 6.99 7.11 -12.50
CA HIS A 98 5.95 6.17 -12.96
C HIS A 98 4.57 6.83 -13.17
N SER A 99 4.53 8.12 -13.48
CA SER A 99 3.29 8.92 -13.67
C SER A 99 2.36 8.38 -14.77
N ASN A 100 2.88 7.64 -15.73
CA ASN A 100 2.10 7.05 -16.82
C ASN A 100 1.39 5.74 -16.44
N PHE A 101 1.79 5.10 -15.34
CA PHE A 101 1.22 3.82 -14.92
C PHE A 101 -0.13 3.97 -14.21
N PHE A 102 -0.92 2.89 -14.25
CA PHE A 102 -2.08 2.70 -13.39
C PHE A 102 -1.66 1.99 -12.10
N TRP A 103 -2.23 2.42 -10.98
CA TRP A 103 -1.89 1.96 -9.63
C TRP A 103 -3.02 1.12 -9.06
N ILE A 104 -2.86 -0.18 -9.04
CA ILE A 104 -3.81 -1.12 -8.45
C ILE A 104 -3.54 -1.18 -6.95
N HIS A 105 -4.61 -1.05 -6.17
CA HIS A 105 -4.53 -1.07 -4.72
C HIS A 105 -5.71 -1.82 -4.10
N TRP A 106 -5.59 -2.18 -2.83
CA TRP A 106 -6.66 -2.79 -2.05
C TRP A 106 -7.15 -1.83 -0.98
N ASN A 107 -8.37 -1.28 -1.15
CA ASN A 107 -9.04 -0.37 -0.19
C ASN A 107 -8.25 0.89 0.23
N MET A 108 -7.22 1.32 -0.48
CA MET A 108 -6.42 2.51 -0.17
C MET A 108 -7.11 3.80 -0.65
N ARG A 109 -8.33 4.05 -0.23
CA ARG A 109 -9.19 5.16 -0.70
C ARG A 109 -9.66 6.11 0.39
N ASP A 110 -9.38 5.78 1.63
CA ASP A 110 -9.78 6.57 2.80
C ASP A 110 -8.73 7.63 3.14
N ILE A 111 -9.16 8.69 3.81
CA ILE A 111 -8.26 9.74 4.30
C ILE A 111 -7.33 9.21 5.41
N ASN A 112 -7.78 8.20 6.14
CA ASN A 112 -7.01 7.59 7.24
C ASN A 112 -6.12 6.42 6.75
N TYR A 113 -6.50 5.79 5.62
CA TYR A 113 -5.73 4.69 5.02
C TYR A 113 -5.80 4.76 3.50
N GLY A 114 -4.72 5.17 2.86
CA GLY A 114 -4.62 5.25 1.41
C GLY A 114 -3.66 6.33 0.93
N PHE A 115 -3.76 6.66 -0.36
CA PHE A 115 -2.87 7.65 -0.98
C PHE A 115 -2.90 9.00 -0.26
N LYS A 116 -4.09 9.46 0.16
CA LYS A 116 -4.25 10.72 0.88
C LYS A 116 -3.57 10.71 2.26
N ALA A 117 -3.58 9.57 2.94
CA ALA A 117 -2.87 9.42 4.21
C ALA A 117 -1.34 9.51 4.00
N ILE A 118 -0.81 8.83 2.97
CA ILE A 118 0.62 8.89 2.61
C ILE A 118 1.02 10.33 2.22
N GLU A 119 0.23 10.97 1.34
CA GLU A 119 0.45 12.35 0.91
C GLU A 119 0.44 13.33 2.10
N HIS A 120 -0.53 13.17 3.01
CA HIS A 120 -0.66 14.01 4.19
C HIS A 120 0.52 13.82 5.15
N ARG A 121 0.87 12.56 5.46
CA ARG A 121 2.02 12.27 6.34
C ARG A 121 3.31 12.86 5.77
N TYR A 122 3.56 12.71 4.49
CA TYR A 122 4.74 13.30 3.85
C TYR A 122 4.75 14.83 3.93
N SER A 123 3.59 15.48 3.77
CA SER A 123 3.47 16.93 3.94
C SER A 123 3.75 17.37 5.37
N VAL A 124 3.30 16.62 6.38
CA VAL A 124 3.60 16.87 7.81
C VAL A 124 5.10 16.81 8.08
N LEU A 125 5.82 15.93 7.39
CA LEU A 125 7.28 15.82 7.46
C LEU A 125 8.02 16.86 6.61
N GLY A 126 7.30 17.84 6.01
CA GLY A 126 7.86 18.92 5.20
C GLY A 126 8.19 18.52 3.76
N GLY A 127 7.69 17.38 3.28
CA GLY A 127 7.80 16.97 1.89
C GLY A 127 6.72 17.57 1.00
N ILE A 128 6.92 17.48 -0.33
CA ILE A 128 5.95 17.88 -1.35
C ILE A 128 5.53 16.64 -2.12
N PRO A 129 4.35 16.05 -1.83
CA PRO A 129 3.92 14.82 -2.45
C PRO A 129 3.62 15.00 -3.94
N TYR A 130 4.00 14.00 -4.75
CA TYR A 130 3.44 13.85 -6.08
C TYR A 130 2.03 13.26 -5.98
N ASN A 131 1.03 14.00 -6.45
CA ASN A 131 -0.34 13.52 -6.47
C ASN A 131 -0.56 12.60 -7.67
N ILE A 132 -0.72 11.30 -7.42
CA ILE A 132 -1.14 10.34 -8.43
C ILE A 132 -2.59 10.68 -8.81
N PRO A 133 -2.94 10.91 -10.10
CA PRO A 133 -4.29 11.23 -10.51
C PRO A 133 -5.30 10.14 -10.16
N ASP A 134 -6.53 10.50 -9.78
CA ASP A 134 -7.54 9.53 -9.33
C ASP A 134 -7.96 8.55 -10.45
N GLU A 135 -7.94 9.00 -11.71
CA GLU A 135 -8.16 8.14 -12.88
C GLU A 135 -7.08 7.09 -13.11
N LYS A 136 -5.92 7.24 -12.46
CA LYS A 136 -4.83 6.26 -12.48
C LYS A 136 -4.92 5.26 -11.32
N LYS A 137 -5.82 5.44 -10.36
CA LYS A 137 -5.98 4.58 -9.18
C LYS A 137 -7.08 3.55 -9.41
N ILE A 138 -6.79 2.29 -9.21
CA ILE A 138 -7.72 1.18 -9.40
C ILE A 138 -7.89 0.44 -8.06
N ASP A 139 -9.03 0.61 -7.42
CA ASP A 139 -9.38 -0.15 -6.21
C ASP A 139 -9.86 -1.57 -6.59
N LEU A 140 -8.97 -2.54 -6.48
CA LEU A 140 -9.23 -3.94 -6.82
C LEU A 140 -10.41 -4.51 -6.01
N ALA A 141 -10.50 -4.22 -4.73
CA ALA A 141 -11.61 -4.69 -3.88
C ALA A 141 -12.98 -4.20 -4.41
N ARG A 142 -13.03 -2.95 -4.90
CA ARG A 142 -14.24 -2.39 -5.51
C ARG A 142 -14.55 -3.03 -6.86
N GLN A 143 -13.53 -3.29 -7.69
CA GLN A 143 -13.73 -3.92 -8.99
C GLN A 143 -14.21 -5.37 -8.85
N LEU A 144 -13.73 -6.12 -7.87
CA LEU A 144 -14.22 -7.46 -7.57
C LEU A 144 -15.70 -7.43 -7.13
N ILE A 145 -16.11 -6.46 -6.31
CA ILE A 145 -17.53 -6.26 -5.97
C ILE A 145 -18.37 -5.94 -7.22
N ASN A 146 -17.86 -5.08 -8.10
CA ASN A 146 -18.56 -4.74 -9.34
C ASN A 146 -18.72 -5.95 -10.27
N CYS A 147 -17.73 -6.84 -10.29
CA CYS A 147 -17.71 -8.03 -11.15
C CYS A 147 -18.55 -9.19 -10.58
N TYR A 148 -18.40 -9.47 -9.29
CA TYR A 148 -18.94 -10.69 -8.68
C TYR A 148 -20.03 -10.44 -7.62
N GLY A 149 -20.31 -9.17 -7.28
CA GLY A 149 -21.25 -8.80 -6.22
C GLY A 149 -20.64 -8.77 -4.83
N VAL A 150 -21.36 -8.23 -3.85
CA VAL A 150 -20.85 -8.02 -2.48
C VAL A 150 -20.53 -9.31 -1.71
N GLY A 151 -21.15 -10.40 -2.11
CA GLY A 151 -21.00 -11.72 -1.47
C GLY A 151 -19.91 -12.61 -2.05
N TYR A 152 -19.04 -12.08 -2.94
CA TYR A 152 -18.01 -12.87 -3.63
C TYR A 152 -16.95 -13.49 -2.69
N ALA A 153 -16.73 -12.88 -1.55
CA ALA A 153 -15.89 -13.40 -0.48
C ALA A 153 -16.42 -12.93 0.87
N GLY A 154 -16.26 -13.76 1.90
CA GLY A 154 -16.57 -13.42 3.29
C GLY A 154 -15.62 -12.35 3.85
N HIS A 155 -15.85 -11.91 5.08
CA HIS A 155 -14.95 -11.05 5.81
C HIS A 155 -14.06 -11.87 6.76
N PRO A 156 -12.78 -11.50 6.90
CA PRO A 156 -12.00 -10.48 6.17
C PRO A 156 -11.76 -10.90 4.70
N ARG A 157 -12.06 -10.00 3.75
CA ARG A 157 -12.12 -10.38 2.33
C ARG A 157 -10.79 -10.86 1.75
N MET A 158 -9.67 -10.24 2.10
CA MET A 158 -8.36 -10.65 1.57
C MET A 158 -8.04 -12.09 1.99
N GLU A 159 -8.16 -12.40 3.27
CA GLU A 159 -7.92 -13.75 3.80
C GLU A 159 -8.82 -14.78 3.13
N LYS A 160 -10.12 -14.47 3.00
CA LYS A 160 -11.08 -15.37 2.35
C LYS A 160 -10.81 -15.56 0.85
N LEU A 161 -10.29 -14.56 0.16
CA LEU A 161 -9.85 -14.71 -1.22
C LEU A 161 -8.60 -15.59 -1.35
N LEU A 162 -7.63 -15.43 -0.47
CA LEU A 162 -6.46 -16.28 -0.42
C LEU A 162 -6.87 -17.75 -0.20
N GLU A 163 -7.75 -18.01 0.79
CA GLU A 163 -8.30 -19.35 1.05
C GLU A 163 -9.04 -19.93 -0.16
N GLN A 164 -9.93 -19.15 -0.79
CA GLN A 164 -10.73 -19.60 -1.96
C GLN A 164 -9.89 -19.93 -3.18
N ASN A 165 -8.70 -19.37 -3.29
CA ASN A 165 -7.79 -19.60 -4.41
C ASN A 165 -6.58 -20.47 -4.04
N ASP A 166 -6.60 -21.11 -2.88
CA ASP A 166 -5.51 -21.96 -2.38
C ASP A 166 -4.14 -21.25 -2.34
N ILE A 167 -4.15 -19.92 -2.18
CA ILE A 167 -2.95 -19.10 -2.11
C ILE A 167 -2.41 -19.10 -0.69
N LYS A 168 -1.25 -19.73 -0.50
CA LYS A 168 -0.49 -19.66 0.75
C LYS A 168 0.38 -18.41 0.73
N ALA A 169 -0.14 -17.32 1.25
CA ALA A 169 0.63 -16.10 1.39
C ALA A 169 1.65 -16.27 2.53
N LYS A 170 2.91 -16.48 2.16
CA LYS A 170 4.01 -16.52 3.11
C LYS A 170 4.18 -15.13 3.72
N ASP A 171 4.37 -15.09 5.05
CA ASP A 171 4.62 -13.86 5.81
C ASP A 171 3.49 -12.81 5.75
N TYR A 172 2.27 -13.20 5.32
CA TYR A 172 1.10 -12.33 5.34
C TYR A 172 0.72 -11.95 6.77
N LEU A 173 0.55 -10.65 7.00
CA LEU A 173 0.05 -10.10 8.24
C LEU A 173 -1.35 -9.49 8.00
N ASN A 174 -2.29 -9.77 8.88
CA ASN A 174 -3.54 -9.02 8.92
C ASN A 174 -3.34 -7.69 9.69
N GLY A 175 -4.30 -6.76 9.60
CA GLY A 175 -4.16 -5.44 10.20
C GLY A 175 -3.86 -5.43 11.71
N SER A 176 -4.38 -6.40 12.49
CA SER A 176 -4.06 -6.51 13.91
C SER A 176 -2.63 -7.00 14.17
N GLN A 177 -2.14 -7.89 13.30
CA GLN A 177 -0.75 -8.37 13.35
C GLN A 177 0.24 -7.30 12.90
N GLU A 178 -0.11 -6.50 11.90
CA GLU A 178 0.69 -5.32 11.49
C GLU A 178 0.78 -4.29 12.61
N ALA A 179 -0.34 -3.97 13.26
CA ALA A 179 -0.37 -3.06 14.42
C ALA A 179 0.49 -3.59 15.57
N ALA A 180 0.42 -4.89 15.88
CA ALA A 180 1.25 -5.51 16.91
C ALA A 180 2.74 -5.49 16.54
N ALA A 181 3.07 -5.79 15.28
CA ALA A 181 4.45 -5.75 14.79
C ALA A 181 5.03 -4.31 14.84
N PHE A 182 4.21 -3.30 14.54
CA PHE A 182 4.60 -1.91 14.69
C PHE A 182 4.90 -1.57 16.16
N ALA A 183 3.97 -1.89 17.08
CA ALA A 183 4.14 -1.65 18.51
C ALA A 183 5.40 -2.34 19.10
N ASN A 184 5.75 -3.52 18.54
CA ASN A 184 6.93 -4.28 18.92
C ASN A 184 8.21 -3.86 18.16
N LYS A 185 8.14 -2.84 17.30
CA LYS A 185 9.27 -2.34 16.49
C LYS A 185 9.87 -3.40 15.55
N GLU A 186 9.04 -4.31 15.07
CA GLU A 186 9.42 -5.39 14.15
C GLU A 186 9.47 -4.87 12.70
N TYR A 187 10.23 -3.79 12.44
CA TYR A 187 10.24 -3.08 11.16
C TYR A 187 10.65 -3.92 9.95
N VAL A 188 11.52 -4.90 10.15
CA VAL A 188 11.90 -5.85 9.10
C VAL A 188 10.71 -6.72 8.69
N LYS A 189 9.95 -7.20 9.68
CA LYS A 189 8.76 -8.03 9.46
C LYS A 189 7.64 -7.26 8.73
N LEU A 190 7.49 -5.95 9.00
CA LEU A 190 6.53 -5.08 8.33
C LEU A 190 6.90 -4.76 6.88
N HIS A 191 8.11 -5.14 6.44
CA HIS A 191 8.57 -4.93 5.09
C HIS A 191 8.49 -6.20 4.24
N MET A 192 8.51 -7.39 4.86
CA MET A 192 8.45 -8.68 4.16
C MET A 192 7.04 -9.03 3.72
#